data_723e4c25e4b484d37eaa820e5992e30a
#
_entry.id   723e4c25e4b484d37eaa820e5992e30a
#
_cell.length_a   1.000
_cell.length_b   1.000
_cell.length_c   1.000
_cell.angle_alpha   90.00
_cell.angle_beta   90.00
_cell.angle_gamma   90.00
#
_symmetry.space_group_name_H-M   'P 1'
#
loop_
_entity.id
_entity.type
_entity.pdbx_description
1 polymer ?
#
loop_
_entity_poly.entity_id
_entity_poly.type
_entity_poly.pdbx_seq_one_letter_code
_entity_poly.pdbx_strand_id
1 'polypeptide(L)'
;MACQAQTTPSLQPTVTNEAVVPKLPIGTAISAAVTSVAQNAAPIPTTTAPAPTAAKSPTPAPMPVPTLKPAANAGTIVVGNNTTGIEVELAAGAGTKAVKEAGAAWIRYNGLVWADVEPNRGDRKWESQANLETRLKEAAEAGLQTILIVRGAPKWARQLESASCGPIKPDAMAYYVVFLRDMVARYSVAPYNVKYWEIWNEPDVASEAVANIPDSPFGCWGNPKDEYFGGGAYGETLKVVYPLIKSADPKAQVIIGGLLLDCDPRVAKPDKDCKPSKFLEGILKNGGGSFFDGISFHAYDFFYGKSGQYGNGNWDSVWNVTGPVLAAKTRFIKEVLAQHNVKGKYLINTETGVLCYQCQTVPVEFEITKAYYVPVTYATAAAEGLSGNIWYSLSGWQESGLLNKNQTTLAYKAYQVWSQQIKDMQFVAENTAVLGVKIYEFKRGDKRVWVAWSNDGSLRPINVAVPVKSIVDALGNPKPLPLTQIDITPLYIELEK
;
A
#
# COMPACT_ATOMS: atom_id res chain seq x y z
N MET A 1 67.38 -2.85 26.95
CA MET A 1 67.33 -1.73 26.00
C MET A 1 65.89 -1.21 25.99
N ALA A 2 65.69 -0.04 26.55
CA ALA A 2 64.41 0.61 26.70
C ALA A 2 64.06 1.33 25.42
N CYS A 3 62.74 1.33 25.02
CA CYS A 3 62.18 2.31 24.13
C CYS A 3 60.90 2.87 24.76
N GLN A 4 60.94 4.18 24.91
CA GLN A 4 59.96 5.01 25.60
C GLN A 4 58.63 5.15 24.83
N ALA A 5 57.52 5.19 25.58
CA ALA A 5 56.22 5.58 25.13
C ALA A 5 56.11 7.12 25.05
N GLN A 6 55.66 7.64 23.91
CA GLN A 6 55.25 9.05 23.78
C GLN A 6 53.74 9.15 24.00
N THR A 7 53.36 9.99 24.95
CA THR A 7 52.00 10.42 25.25
C THR A 7 51.58 11.56 24.32
N THR A 8 50.43 11.45 23.68
CA THR A 8 49.73 12.54 23.00
C THR A 8 48.52 13.01 23.83
N PRO A 9 48.19 14.31 23.86
CA PRO A 9 47.20 14.87 24.78
C PRO A 9 45.77 14.70 24.29
N SER A 10 44.90 14.45 25.27
CA SER A 10 43.43 14.41 25.20
C SER A 10 42.87 15.78 24.84
N LEU A 11 42.06 15.85 23.78
CA LEU A 11 41.14 16.95 23.50
C LEU A 11 39.73 16.55 23.97
N GLN A 12 39.24 17.23 25.00
CA GLN A 12 37.82 17.20 25.40
C GLN A 12 36.94 17.92 24.37
N PRO A 13 35.79 17.39 23.99
CA PRO A 13 34.81 18.17 23.22
C PRO A 13 33.98 19.04 24.16
N THR A 14 33.95 20.32 23.80
CA THR A 14 33.06 21.34 24.34
C THR A 14 31.61 21.03 24.00
N VAL A 15 30.76 21.02 25.01
CA VAL A 15 29.30 20.93 24.92
C VAL A 15 28.77 22.26 24.34
N THR A 16 28.09 22.19 23.19
CA THR A 16 27.27 23.29 22.68
C THR A 16 25.79 22.88 22.67
N ASN A 17 25.02 23.79 23.18
CA ASN A 17 23.58 23.81 23.41
C ASN A 17 22.67 23.01 22.48
N GLU A 18 21.79 22.24 23.11
CA GLU A 18 20.61 21.61 22.50
C GLU A 18 19.67 22.64 21.89
N ALA A 19 19.42 22.52 20.59
CA ALA A 19 18.27 23.14 19.96
C ALA A 19 17.07 22.17 20.11
N VAL A 20 16.09 22.57 20.89
CA VAL A 20 14.80 21.88 21.04
C VAL A 20 14.05 21.99 19.71
N VAL A 21 13.89 20.85 19.00
CA VAL A 21 13.06 20.77 17.79
C VAL A 21 11.67 20.28 18.22
N PRO A 22 10.58 20.99 17.86
CA PRO A 22 9.22 20.57 18.24
C PRO A 22 8.79 19.32 17.48
N LYS A 23 8.12 18.41 18.19
CA LYS A 23 7.47 17.22 17.62
C LYS A 23 6.27 17.66 16.77
N LEU A 24 6.32 17.44 15.47
CA LEU A 24 5.19 17.64 14.56
C LEU A 24 4.55 16.29 14.16
N PRO A 25 3.22 16.16 14.19
CA PRO A 25 2.53 14.97 13.70
C PRO A 25 2.57 14.90 12.16
N ILE A 26 2.42 13.68 11.61
CA ILE A 26 2.62 13.33 10.19
C ILE A 26 1.82 14.21 9.22
N GLY A 27 0.60 14.63 9.59
CA GLY A 27 -0.22 15.53 8.79
C GLY A 27 0.37 16.92 8.58
N THR A 28 1.25 17.37 9.48
CA THR A 28 1.88 18.69 9.43
C THR A 28 3.15 18.73 8.56
N ALA A 29 3.83 17.61 8.37
CA ALA A 29 5.03 17.55 7.54
C ALA A 29 4.74 17.78 6.05
N ILE A 30 3.57 17.32 5.57
CA ILE A 30 3.11 17.59 4.19
C ILE A 30 2.69 19.06 4.05
N SER A 31 2.08 19.65 5.10
CA SER A 31 1.66 21.06 5.12
C SER A 31 2.84 22.06 5.24
N ALA A 32 3.90 21.71 5.98
CA ALA A 32 5.05 22.60 6.18
C ALA A 32 5.92 22.79 4.93
N ALA A 33 5.97 21.79 4.04
CA ALA A 33 6.69 21.90 2.77
C ALA A 33 6.02 22.87 1.79
N VAL A 34 4.71 23.12 1.96
CA VAL A 34 3.93 24.03 1.09
C VAL A 34 4.06 25.48 1.52
N THR A 35 4.29 25.76 2.80
CA THR A 35 4.26 27.13 3.34
C THR A 35 5.56 27.92 3.09
N SER A 36 6.67 27.26 2.83
CA SER A 36 7.98 27.94 2.65
C SER A 36 8.26 28.50 1.24
N VAL A 37 7.43 28.17 0.22
CA VAL A 37 7.64 28.58 -1.18
C VAL A 37 6.79 29.78 -1.60
N ALA A 38 5.78 30.16 -0.79
CA ALA A 38 4.79 31.17 -1.19
C ALA A 38 5.21 32.65 -0.91
N GLN A 39 6.39 32.94 -0.37
CA GLN A 39 6.73 34.30 0.08
C GLN A 39 7.69 35.14 -0.82
N ASN A 40 8.14 34.63 -1.97
CA ASN A 40 9.01 35.44 -2.84
C ASN A 40 8.63 35.34 -4.33
N ALA A 41 7.61 36.07 -4.75
CA ALA A 41 7.39 36.36 -6.15
C ALA A 41 6.92 37.83 -6.32
N ALA A 42 7.79 38.65 -6.88
CA ALA A 42 7.48 40.02 -7.30
C ALA A 42 6.74 40.02 -8.66
N PRO A 43 5.88 41.03 -8.95
CA PRO A 43 5.04 41.06 -10.15
C PRO A 43 5.82 41.44 -11.40
N ILE A 44 5.60 40.72 -12.50
CA ILE A 44 6.12 41.00 -13.84
C ILE A 44 5.05 41.75 -14.64
N PRO A 45 5.40 42.82 -15.39
CA PRO A 45 4.45 43.63 -16.15
C PRO A 45 4.00 42.95 -17.44
N THR A 46 2.69 43.03 -17.72
CA THR A 46 2.01 42.56 -18.93
C THR A 46 2.26 43.47 -20.12
N THR A 47 2.80 42.91 -21.21
CA THR A 47 2.70 43.53 -22.55
C THR A 47 1.88 42.60 -23.45
N THR A 48 0.76 43.13 -23.96
CA THR A 48 -0.13 42.47 -24.90
C THR A 48 0.35 42.61 -26.34
N ALA A 49 0.51 41.48 -27.05
CA ALA A 49 0.60 41.43 -28.52
C ALA A 49 -0.55 40.61 -29.09
N PRO A 50 -1.15 40.97 -30.24
CA PRO A 50 -2.35 40.32 -30.76
C PRO A 50 -2.02 38.96 -31.38
N ALA A 51 -2.89 37.97 -31.11
CA ALA A 51 -2.79 36.59 -31.57
C ALA A 51 -3.24 36.40 -33.02
N PRO A 52 -2.61 35.51 -33.79
CA PRO A 52 -3.11 35.13 -35.10
C PRO A 52 -4.32 34.18 -34.98
N THR A 53 -5.30 34.41 -35.81
CA THR A 53 -6.57 33.63 -35.91
C THR A 53 -6.28 32.20 -36.39
N ALA A 54 -6.44 31.22 -35.50
CA ALA A 54 -6.31 29.82 -35.85
C ALA A 54 -7.63 29.31 -36.47
N ALA A 55 -7.52 28.61 -37.59
CA ALA A 55 -8.62 27.91 -38.24
C ALA A 55 -9.20 26.83 -37.33
N LYS A 56 -10.53 26.84 -37.18
CA LYS A 56 -11.26 25.79 -36.38
C LYS A 56 -11.11 24.43 -37.04
N SER A 57 -10.43 23.52 -36.40
CA SER A 57 -10.53 22.08 -36.69
C SER A 57 -11.94 21.59 -36.38
N PRO A 58 -12.53 20.68 -37.19
CA PRO A 58 -13.86 20.17 -36.94
C PRO A 58 -13.89 19.38 -35.61
N THR A 59 -14.80 19.74 -34.74
CA THR A 59 -15.09 19.02 -33.49
C THR A 59 -15.57 17.60 -33.85
N PRO A 60 -14.92 16.51 -33.36
CA PRO A 60 -15.48 15.18 -33.55
C PRO A 60 -16.84 15.10 -32.83
N ALA A 61 -17.83 14.54 -33.51
CA ALA A 61 -19.14 14.30 -32.92
C ALA A 61 -19.00 13.42 -31.66
N PRO A 62 -19.76 13.66 -30.58
CA PRO A 62 -19.72 12.82 -29.40
C PRO A 62 -20.14 11.41 -29.77
N MET A 63 -19.23 10.43 -29.57
CA MET A 63 -19.58 9.02 -29.70
C MET A 63 -20.62 8.66 -28.63
N PRO A 64 -21.68 7.92 -28.97
CA PRO A 64 -22.66 7.47 -27.99
C PRO A 64 -21.97 6.59 -26.95
N VAL A 65 -22.09 6.97 -25.68
CA VAL A 65 -21.65 6.16 -24.54
C VAL A 65 -22.51 4.90 -24.50
N PRO A 66 -21.95 3.68 -24.61
CA PRO A 66 -22.75 2.47 -24.51
C PRO A 66 -23.37 2.39 -23.10
N THR A 67 -24.67 2.37 -23.01
CA THR A 67 -25.40 2.05 -21.78
C THR A 67 -25.26 0.54 -21.54
N LEU A 68 -24.20 0.13 -20.84
CA LEU A 68 -24.00 -1.26 -20.44
C LEU A 68 -24.71 -1.49 -19.10
N LYS A 69 -25.56 -2.53 -19.06
CA LYS A 69 -26.12 -3.06 -17.81
C LYS A 69 -25.00 -3.47 -16.86
N PRO A 70 -25.14 -3.25 -15.53
CA PRO A 70 -24.19 -3.80 -14.55
C PRO A 70 -24.06 -5.30 -14.76
N ALA A 71 -22.83 -5.81 -14.78
CA ALA A 71 -22.59 -7.24 -14.84
C ALA A 71 -23.19 -7.90 -13.58
N ALA A 72 -24.03 -8.91 -13.79
CA ALA A 72 -24.56 -9.72 -12.71
C ALA A 72 -23.38 -10.37 -11.95
N ASN A 73 -23.41 -10.22 -10.61
CA ASN A 73 -22.54 -10.82 -9.60
C ASN A 73 -21.38 -11.66 -10.15
N ALA A 74 -20.20 -11.06 -10.25
CA ALA A 74 -18.96 -11.81 -10.36
C ALA A 74 -18.85 -12.72 -9.14
N GLY A 75 -18.74 -14.03 -9.38
CA GLY A 75 -18.61 -15.02 -8.31
C GLY A 75 -17.43 -14.65 -7.40
N THR A 76 -17.51 -15.04 -6.15
CA THR A 76 -16.46 -14.87 -5.13
C THR A 76 -15.12 -15.26 -5.74
N ILE A 77 -14.22 -14.29 -5.88
CA ILE A 77 -12.88 -14.54 -6.38
C ILE A 77 -12.17 -15.35 -5.31
N VAL A 78 -11.92 -16.62 -5.58
CA VAL A 78 -11.04 -17.43 -4.76
C VAL A 78 -9.62 -16.96 -5.07
N VAL A 79 -9.16 -15.96 -4.33
CA VAL A 79 -7.74 -15.63 -4.29
C VAL A 79 -7.03 -16.83 -3.69
N GLY A 80 -5.98 -17.31 -4.34
CA GLY A 80 -5.23 -18.49 -3.88
C GLY A 80 -4.76 -18.33 -2.42
N ASN A 81 -4.48 -19.44 -1.74
CA ASN A 81 -4.10 -19.48 -0.32
C ASN A 81 -2.83 -18.68 0.03
N ASN A 82 -2.07 -18.22 -0.96
CA ASN A 82 -0.89 -17.38 -0.74
C ASN A 82 -1.23 -15.92 -1.01
N THR A 83 -1.40 -15.16 0.08
CA THR A 83 -1.80 -13.76 0.10
C THR A 83 -0.63 -12.78 0.22
N THR A 84 0.62 -13.27 0.14
CA THR A 84 1.83 -12.48 0.36
C THR A 84 2.32 -11.80 -0.91
N GLY A 85 2.69 -10.53 -0.82
CA GLY A 85 3.23 -9.78 -1.96
C GLY A 85 4.28 -8.76 -1.55
N ILE A 86 4.98 -8.25 -2.55
CA ILE A 86 6.00 -7.21 -2.40
C ILE A 86 5.83 -6.18 -3.52
N GLU A 87 5.87 -4.89 -3.19
CA GLU A 87 5.99 -3.83 -4.18
C GLU A 87 7.44 -3.67 -4.60
N VAL A 88 7.63 -3.43 -5.89
CA VAL A 88 8.97 -3.27 -6.49
C VAL A 88 9.01 -2.02 -7.35
N GLU A 89 10.02 -1.21 -7.13
CA GLU A 89 10.32 -0.07 -7.97
C GLU A 89 10.79 -0.55 -9.36
N LEU A 90 10.30 0.07 -10.43
CA LEU A 90 10.65 -0.31 -11.81
C LEU A 90 12.15 -0.26 -12.12
N ALA A 91 12.88 0.61 -11.42
CA ALA A 91 14.32 0.76 -11.58
C ALA A 91 15.14 -0.39 -10.93
N ALA A 92 14.54 -1.20 -10.06
CA ALA A 92 15.24 -2.28 -9.35
C ALA A 92 15.45 -3.50 -10.28
N GLY A 93 16.61 -3.57 -10.94
CA GLY A 93 16.91 -4.58 -11.98
C GLY A 93 16.76 -6.05 -11.59
N ALA A 94 16.86 -6.43 -10.30
CA ALA A 94 16.77 -7.81 -9.82
C ALA A 94 15.48 -8.07 -9.01
N GLY A 95 14.49 -7.14 -9.06
CA GLY A 95 13.36 -7.15 -8.16
C GLY A 95 12.50 -8.42 -8.24
N THR A 96 12.12 -8.85 -9.44
CA THR A 96 11.27 -10.03 -9.65
C THR A 96 11.89 -11.31 -9.09
N LYS A 97 13.21 -11.49 -9.27
CA LYS A 97 13.93 -12.63 -8.72
C LYS A 97 13.88 -12.64 -7.19
N ALA A 98 14.19 -11.51 -6.55
CA ALA A 98 14.15 -11.38 -5.09
C ALA A 98 12.74 -11.63 -4.53
N VAL A 99 11.70 -11.13 -5.18
CA VAL A 99 10.29 -11.38 -4.81
C VAL A 99 9.97 -12.87 -4.85
N LYS A 100 10.40 -13.55 -5.92
CA LYS A 100 10.19 -15.00 -6.06
C LYS A 100 10.95 -15.80 -5.01
N GLU A 101 12.21 -15.45 -4.75
CA GLU A 101 13.06 -16.09 -3.75
C GLU A 101 12.57 -15.85 -2.30
N ALA A 102 11.90 -14.72 -2.05
CA ALA A 102 11.21 -14.49 -0.79
C ALA A 102 9.97 -15.40 -0.62
N GLY A 103 9.46 -15.99 -1.70
CA GLY A 103 8.28 -16.86 -1.70
C GLY A 103 6.95 -16.11 -1.80
N ALA A 104 6.98 -14.85 -2.26
CA ALA A 104 5.77 -14.08 -2.52
C ALA A 104 4.97 -14.66 -3.70
N ALA A 105 3.65 -14.45 -3.68
CA ALA A 105 2.74 -14.80 -4.76
C ALA A 105 2.36 -13.59 -5.62
N TRP A 106 2.47 -12.38 -5.04
CA TRP A 106 2.07 -11.14 -5.67
C TRP A 106 3.25 -10.20 -5.85
N ILE A 107 3.20 -9.42 -6.92
CA ILE A 107 4.07 -8.28 -7.15
C ILE A 107 3.22 -7.06 -7.52
N ARG A 108 3.56 -5.89 -6.99
CA ARG A 108 2.86 -4.64 -7.30
C ARG A 108 3.83 -3.67 -7.96
N TYR A 109 3.37 -2.99 -9.01
CA TYR A 109 4.11 -1.97 -9.73
C TYR A 109 3.34 -0.66 -9.81
N ASN A 110 3.94 0.41 -9.31
CA ASN A 110 3.47 1.79 -9.49
C ASN A 110 4.13 2.39 -10.74
N GLY A 111 3.77 1.92 -11.93
CA GLY A 111 4.59 2.20 -13.11
C GLY A 111 3.89 2.59 -14.40
N LEU A 112 2.56 2.47 -14.50
CA LEU A 112 1.88 2.84 -15.73
C LEU A 112 1.27 4.25 -15.61
N VAL A 113 1.95 5.21 -16.23
CA VAL A 113 1.56 6.63 -16.23
C VAL A 113 0.93 6.98 -17.57
N TRP A 114 -0.35 7.40 -17.56
CA TRP A 114 -1.07 7.76 -18.79
C TRP A 114 -0.37 8.90 -19.56
N ALA A 115 0.18 9.88 -18.82
CA ALA A 115 0.91 11.01 -19.42
C ALA A 115 2.14 10.58 -20.23
N ASP A 116 2.79 9.47 -19.87
CA ASP A 116 3.96 8.96 -20.58
C ASP A 116 3.55 8.21 -21.85
N VAL A 117 2.40 7.54 -21.80
CA VAL A 117 1.86 6.80 -22.97
C VAL A 117 1.19 7.73 -23.97
N GLU A 118 0.47 8.77 -23.50
CA GLU A 118 -0.30 9.68 -24.37
C GLU A 118 -0.02 11.15 -24.02
N PRO A 119 1.23 11.63 -24.20
CA PRO A 119 1.62 13.00 -23.88
C PRO A 119 0.84 14.04 -24.69
N ASN A 120 0.47 13.72 -25.93
CA ASN A 120 -0.40 14.49 -26.79
C ASN A 120 -1.70 13.71 -27.06
N ARG A 121 -2.81 14.42 -27.16
CA ARG A 121 -4.14 13.83 -27.38
C ARG A 121 -4.17 12.94 -28.63
N GLY A 122 -4.41 11.64 -28.45
CA GLY A 122 -4.50 10.64 -29.53
C GLY A 122 -3.16 10.12 -30.04
N ASP A 123 -2.02 10.64 -29.57
CA ASP A 123 -0.66 10.18 -29.95
C ASP A 123 -0.10 9.27 -28.86
N ARG A 124 -0.26 7.94 -29.05
CA ARG A 124 0.14 6.93 -28.08
C ARG A 124 1.51 6.37 -28.35
N LYS A 125 2.37 6.46 -27.35
CA LYS A 125 3.77 6.05 -27.34
C LYS A 125 3.98 4.89 -26.37
N TRP A 126 3.52 3.69 -26.74
CA TRP A 126 3.68 2.49 -25.91
C TRP A 126 5.15 2.11 -25.69
N GLU A 127 6.05 2.54 -26.57
CA GLU A 127 7.50 2.38 -26.39
C GLU A 127 8.05 3.02 -25.13
N SER A 128 7.36 4.03 -24.57
CA SER A 128 7.69 4.60 -23.26
C SER A 128 7.58 3.59 -22.12
N GLN A 129 6.86 2.48 -22.34
CA GLN A 129 6.61 1.44 -21.34
C GLN A 129 7.56 0.23 -21.45
N ALA A 130 8.61 0.28 -22.28
CA ALA A 130 9.51 -0.86 -22.53
C ALA A 130 10.12 -1.46 -21.25
N ASN A 131 10.47 -0.61 -20.27
CA ASN A 131 10.97 -1.09 -18.96
C ASN A 131 9.86 -1.81 -18.17
N LEU A 132 8.66 -1.23 -18.09
CA LEU A 132 7.51 -1.86 -17.44
C LEU A 132 7.19 -3.19 -18.11
N GLU A 133 7.15 -3.25 -19.44
CA GLU A 133 6.85 -4.46 -20.19
C GLU A 133 7.85 -5.59 -19.89
N THR A 134 9.13 -5.26 -19.78
CA THR A 134 10.15 -6.21 -19.36
C THR A 134 9.83 -6.79 -17.96
N ARG A 135 9.46 -5.94 -16.99
CA ARG A 135 9.12 -6.36 -15.63
C ARG A 135 7.84 -7.20 -15.57
N LEU A 136 6.81 -6.81 -16.33
CA LEU A 136 5.56 -7.57 -16.41
C LEU A 136 5.78 -8.98 -16.97
N LYS A 137 6.62 -9.09 -18.01
CA LYS A 137 7.01 -10.38 -18.59
C LYS A 137 7.76 -11.24 -17.58
N GLU A 138 8.78 -10.71 -16.91
CA GLU A 138 9.53 -11.40 -15.86
C GLU A 138 8.60 -11.89 -14.73
N ALA A 139 7.64 -11.05 -14.28
CA ALA A 139 6.68 -11.42 -13.25
C ALA A 139 5.76 -12.57 -13.70
N ALA A 140 5.26 -12.52 -14.94
CA ALA A 140 4.43 -13.57 -15.50
C ALA A 140 5.20 -14.90 -15.65
N GLU A 141 6.45 -14.86 -16.13
CA GLU A 141 7.34 -16.03 -16.24
C GLU A 141 7.67 -16.62 -14.87
N ALA A 142 7.79 -15.77 -13.83
CA ALA A 142 7.98 -16.21 -12.44
C ALA A 142 6.70 -16.80 -11.82
N GLY A 143 5.54 -16.69 -12.47
CA GLY A 143 4.23 -17.11 -11.96
C GLY A 143 3.68 -16.22 -10.86
N LEU A 144 4.10 -14.95 -10.81
CA LEU A 144 3.59 -13.95 -9.87
C LEU A 144 2.29 -13.33 -10.39
N GLN A 145 1.34 -13.08 -9.50
CA GLN A 145 0.18 -12.27 -9.80
C GLN A 145 0.57 -10.79 -9.73
N THR A 146 0.30 -10.05 -10.79
CA THR A 146 0.69 -8.63 -10.86
C THR A 146 -0.50 -7.72 -10.57
N ILE A 147 -0.32 -6.79 -9.60
CA ILE A 147 -1.15 -5.61 -9.44
C ILE A 147 -0.46 -4.47 -10.16
N LEU A 148 -1.14 -3.87 -11.15
CA LEU A 148 -0.59 -2.74 -11.89
C LEU A 148 -1.40 -1.48 -11.59
N ILE A 149 -0.72 -0.46 -11.06
CA ILE A 149 -1.28 0.87 -10.83
C ILE A 149 -1.31 1.63 -12.15
N VAL A 150 -2.46 2.25 -12.43
CA VAL A 150 -2.67 3.14 -13.58
C VAL A 150 -2.98 4.54 -13.08
N ARG A 151 -2.12 5.50 -13.38
CA ARG A 151 -2.23 6.87 -12.84
C ARG A 151 -1.72 7.95 -13.79
N GLY A 152 -1.79 9.20 -13.35
CA GLY A 152 -1.07 10.32 -13.94
C GLY A 152 -1.65 10.83 -15.27
N ALA A 153 -2.58 11.79 -15.21
CA ALA A 153 -3.19 12.39 -16.40
C ALA A 153 -2.19 13.27 -17.18
N PRO A 154 -2.18 13.24 -18.53
CA PRO A 154 -1.40 14.17 -19.34
C PRO A 154 -1.93 15.61 -19.22
N LYS A 155 -1.09 16.61 -19.47
CA LYS A 155 -1.41 18.03 -19.29
C LYS A 155 -2.73 18.46 -19.94
N TRP A 156 -3.01 17.96 -21.13
CA TRP A 156 -4.24 18.28 -21.87
C TRP A 156 -5.51 17.70 -21.24
N ALA A 157 -5.39 16.68 -20.38
CA ALA A 157 -6.50 15.98 -19.74
C ALA A 157 -6.72 16.36 -18.25
N ARG A 158 -5.82 17.14 -17.65
CA ARG A 158 -5.87 17.48 -16.21
C ARG A 158 -6.95 18.51 -15.90
N GLN A 159 -7.76 18.25 -14.90
CA GLN A 159 -8.67 19.27 -14.35
C GLN A 159 -7.89 20.34 -13.59
N LEU A 160 -6.84 19.95 -12.87
CA LEU A 160 -5.86 20.83 -12.26
C LEU A 160 -4.60 20.84 -13.13
N GLU A 161 -4.30 21.95 -13.81
CA GLU A 161 -3.21 21.99 -14.81
C GLU A 161 -1.84 21.64 -14.23
N SER A 162 -1.59 22.03 -12.97
CA SER A 162 -0.34 21.77 -12.26
C SER A 162 -0.19 20.34 -11.74
N ALA A 163 -1.28 19.54 -11.70
CA ALA A 163 -1.32 18.25 -11.00
C ALA A 163 -1.68 17.08 -11.92
N SER A 164 -0.72 16.21 -12.24
CA SER A 164 -0.97 14.97 -12.98
C SER A 164 -1.80 13.96 -12.17
N CYS A 165 -1.79 14.10 -10.87
CA CYS A 165 -2.41 13.20 -9.90
C CYS A 165 -3.91 13.41 -9.71
N GLY A 166 -4.47 14.52 -10.21
CA GLY A 166 -5.85 14.93 -9.94
C GLY A 166 -6.90 14.38 -10.91
N PRO A 167 -8.14 14.87 -10.74
CA PRO A 167 -9.24 14.50 -11.60
C PRO A 167 -9.03 14.83 -13.07
N ILE A 168 -9.66 14.06 -13.93
CA ILE A 168 -9.62 14.20 -15.40
C ILE A 168 -10.73 15.18 -15.83
N LYS A 169 -10.42 16.04 -16.82
CA LYS A 169 -11.42 16.92 -17.44
C LYS A 169 -12.55 16.10 -18.06
N PRO A 170 -13.82 16.53 -17.98
CA PRO A 170 -14.94 15.79 -18.56
C PRO A 170 -14.78 15.51 -20.06
N ASP A 171 -14.25 16.45 -20.83
CA ASP A 171 -14.01 16.30 -22.28
C ASP A 171 -12.83 15.36 -22.61
N ALA A 172 -11.97 15.06 -21.65
CA ALA A 172 -10.87 14.12 -21.77
C ALA A 172 -11.24 12.69 -21.33
N MET A 173 -12.36 12.51 -20.64
CA MET A 173 -12.76 11.19 -20.10
C MET A 173 -12.90 10.13 -21.19
N ALA A 174 -13.41 10.47 -22.37
CA ALA A 174 -13.53 9.55 -23.50
C ALA A 174 -12.17 9.01 -23.96
N TYR A 175 -11.11 9.82 -23.91
CA TYR A 175 -9.74 9.41 -24.24
C TYR A 175 -9.15 8.51 -23.16
N TYR A 176 -9.37 8.84 -21.90
CA TYR A 176 -8.92 8.00 -20.78
C TYR A 176 -9.51 6.59 -20.85
N VAL A 177 -10.79 6.51 -21.13
CA VAL A 177 -11.51 5.25 -21.27
C VAL A 177 -10.95 4.40 -22.41
N VAL A 178 -10.70 5.01 -23.59
CA VAL A 178 -10.10 4.32 -24.73
C VAL A 178 -8.66 3.90 -24.40
N PHE A 179 -7.89 4.74 -23.70
CA PHE A 179 -6.56 4.39 -23.20
C PHE A 179 -6.62 3.15 -22.29
N LEU A 180 -7.52 3.12 -21.29
CA LEU A 180 -7.65 1.98 -20.38
C LEU A 180 -8.06 0.69 -21.10
N ARG A 181 -8.98 0.78 -22.05
CA ARG A 181 -9.37 -0.38 -22.87
C ARG A 181 -8.17 -0.96 -23.63
N ASP A 182 -7.41 -0.11 -24.30
CA ASP A 182 -6.27 -0.55 -25.11
C ASP A 182 -5.13 -1.07 -24.23
N MET A 183 -4.93 -0.47 -23.05
CA MET A 183 -4.01 -0.94 -22.03
C MET A 183 -4.37 -2.34 -21.53
N VAL A 184 -5.63 -2.55 -21.15
CA VAL A 184 -6.09 -3.87 -20.69
C VAL A 184 -5.95 -4.90 -21.83
N ALA A 185 -6.38 -4.57 -23.04
CA ALA A 185 -6.23 -5.46 -24.19
C ALA A 185 -4.76 -5.85 -24.44
N ARG A 186 -3.81 -4.92 -24.22
CA ARG A 186 -2.38 -5.14 -24.40
C ARG A 186 -1.78 -6.03 -23.31
N TYR A 187 -2.07 -5.73 -22.04
CA TYR A 187 -1.35 -6.32 -20.91
C TYR A 187 -2.08 -7.49 -20.24
N SER A 188 -3.37 -7.70 -20.50
CA SER A 188 -4.12 -8.81 -19.90
C SER A 188 -3.84 -10.18 -20.52
N VAL A 189 -3.12 -10.22 -21.64
CA VAL A 189 -2.78 -11.43 -22.40
C VAL A 189 -1.29 -11.76 -22.29
N ALA A 190 -0.90 -12.94 -22.76
CA ALA A 190 0.52 -13.30 -22.85
C ALA A 190 1.28 -12.26 -23.70
N PRO A 191 2.53 -11.94 -23.33
CA PRO A 191 3.35 -12.56 -22.27
C PRO A 191 3.16 -11.97 -20.87
N TYR A 192 2.29 -10.96 -20.68
CA TYR A 192 2.20 -10.16 -19.45
C TYR A 192 1.20 -10.72 -18.44
N ASN A 193 0.01 -11.14 -18.88
CA ASN A 193 -1.06 -11.77 -18.09
C ASN A 193 -1.54 -10.95 -16.89
N VAL A 194 -1.52 -9.61 -16.96
CA VAL A 194 -1.98 -8.73 -15.87
C VAL A 194 -3.51 -8.82 -15.75
N LYS A 195 -4.01 -9.08 -14.55
CA LYS A 195 -5.45 -9.17 -14.27
C LYS A 195 -5.94 -8.17 -13.23
N TYR A 196 -5.07 -7.58 -12.42
CA TYR A 196 -5.43 -6.71 -11.32
C TYR A 196 -4.99 -5.29 -11.61
N TRP A 197 -5.98 -4.40 -11.80
CA TRP A 197 -5.82 -3.03 -12.26
C TRP A 197 -6.20 -2.08 -11.13
N GLU A 198 -5.23 -1.45 -10.51
CA GLU A 198 -5.44 -0.49 -9.45
C GLU A 198 -5.55 0.91 -10.07
N ILE A 199 -6.74 1.51 -9.94
CA ILE A 199 -7.04 2.80 -10.57
C ILE A 199 -6.59 3.92 -9.66
N TRP A 200 -5.50 4.58 -10.01
CA TRP A 200 -4.76 5.54 -9.19
C TRP A 200 -4.06 4.92 -7.97
N ASN A 201 -3.29 5.78 -7.25
CA ASN A 201 -2.64 5.45 -5.98
C ASN A 201 -2.97 6.55 -4.98
N GLU A 202 -3.47 6.22 -3.80
CA GLU A 202 -3.87 7.17 -2.75
C GLU A 202 -4.72 8.34 -3.26
N PRO A 203 -5.85 8.09 -3.95
CA PRO A 203 -6.68 9.14 -4.50
C PRO A 203 -7.31 10.04 -3.42
N ASP A 204 -7.37 9.58 -2.18
CA ASP A 204 -7.86 10.28 -1.00
C ASP A 204 -6.83 11.24 -0.37
N VAL A 205 -5.80 11.65 -1.12
CA VAL A 205 -4.90 12.74 -0.75
C VAL A 205 -5.43 14.06 -1.27
N ALA A 206 -5.29 15.15 -0.49
CA ALA A 206 -5.70 16.47 -0.91
C ALA A 206 -4.82 16.99 -2.07
N SER A 207 -5.44 17.59 -3.07
CA SER A 207 -4.73 18.14 -4.23
C SER A 207 -3.70 19.20 -3.84
N GLU A 208 -4.01 20.02 -2.84
CA GLU A 208 -3.13 21.08 -2.33
C GLU A 208 -1.84 20.53 -1.70
N ALA A 209 -1.91 19.31 -1.15
CA ALA A 209 -0.76 18.68 -0.49
C ALA A 209 0.33 18.21 -1.46
N VAL A 210 -0.04 17.87 -2.71
CA VAL A 210 0.85 17.21 -3.67
C VAL A 210 0.87 17.83 -5.06
N ALA A 211 0.07 18.87 -5.33
CA ALA A 211 -0.02 19.52 -6.64
C ALA A 211 1.31 20.06 -7.17
N ASN A 212 2.23 20.45 -6.28
CA ASN A 212 3.55 20.98 -6.62
C ASN A 212 4.63 19.89 -6.75
N ILE A 213 4.27 18.63 -6.59
CA ILE A 213 5.20 17.50 -6.77
C ILE A 213 5.08 17.02 -8.22
N PRO A 214 6.06 17.32 -9.10
CA PRO A 214 6.05 16.81 -10.47
C PRO A 214 5.97 15.28 -10.44
N ASP A 215 5.11 14.72 -11.30
CA ASP A 215 4.94 13.27 -11.45
C ASP A 215 4.66 12.52 -10.13
N SER A 216 3.90 13.20 -9.24
CA SER A 216 3.53 12.67 -7.93
C SER A 216 3.11 11.20 -8.02
N PRO A 217 3.68 10.30 -7.19
CA PRO A 217 3.24 8.90 -7.09
C PRO A 217 1.87 8.78 -6.42
N PHE A 218 1.44 9.84 -5.71
CA PHE A 218 0.13 9.91 -5.06
C PHE A 218 -0.96 10.24 -6.07
N GLY A 219 -2.21 9.89 -5.72
CA GLY A 219 -3.39 10.54 -6.25
C GLY A 219 -3.60 11.91 -5.61
N CYS A 220 -4.52 12.70 -6.14
CA CYS A 220 -4.92 13.95 -5.50
C CYS A 220 -6.35 14.31 -5.94
N TRP A 221 -7.25 13.39 -5.76
CA TRP A 221 -8.67 13.59 -6.00
C TRP A 221 -9.37 14.21 -4.79
N GLY A 222 -8.66 14.24 -3.64
CA GLY A 222 -9.15 14.81 -2.41
C GLY A 222 -9.50 16.29 -2.55
N ASN A 223 -10.73 16.65 -2.16
CA ASN A 223 -11.24 18.01 -2.12
C ASN A 223 -11.68 18.36 -0.69
N PRO A 224 -10.89 19.17 0.04
CA PRO A 224 -11.22 19.54 1.43
C PRO A 224 -12.56 20.28 1.59
N LYS A 225 -13.08 20.88 0.50
CA LYS A 225 -14.38 21.59 0.49
C LYS A 225 -15.58 20.65 0.33
N ASP A 226 -15.34 19.41 -0.13
CA ASP A 226 -16.35 18.38 -0.26
C ASP A 226 -16.51 17.62 1.06
N GLU A 227 -17.74 17.33 1.47
CA GLU A 227 -18.04 16.57 2.69
C GLU A 227 -17.41 15.18 2.66
N TYR A 228 -17.37 14.55 1.48
CA TYR A 228 -16.83 13.22 1.21
C TYR A 228 -15.49 13.26 0.50
N PHE A 229 -14.79 14.40 0.63
CA PHE A 229 -13.41 14.57 0.22
C PHE A 229 -13.11 14.22 -1.24
N GLY A 230 -14.07 14.42 -2.16
CA GLY A 230 -13.88 14.15 -3.59
C GLY A 230 -14.21 12.71 -4.03
N GLY A 231 -14.61 11.84 -3.10
CA GLY A 231 -14.91 10.44 -3.40
C GLY A 231 -16.04 10.28 -4.43
N GLY A 232 -17.01 11.20 -4.46
CA GLY A 232 -18.07 11.22 -5.47
C GLY A 232 -17.54 11.36 -6.89
N ALA A 233 -16.62 12.28 -7.15
CA ALA A 233 -16.01 12.48 -8.46
C ALA A 233 -15.19 11.26 -8.92
N TYR A 234 -14.44 10.65 -8.00
CA TYR A 234 -13.75 9.40 -8.28
C TYR A 234 -14.74 8.26 -8.59
N GLY A 235 -15.85 8.18 -7.88
CA GLY A 235 -16.93 7.23 -8.13
C GLY A 235 -17.55 7.39 -9.54
N GLU A 236 -17.74 8.62 -10.03
CA GLU A 236 -18.18 8.86 -11.42
C GLU A 236 -17.17 8.31 -12.42
N THR A 237 -15.88 8.47 -12.16
CA THR A 237 -14.85 7.89 -13.02
C THR A 237 -14.94 6.36 -13.04
N LEU A 238 -15.11 5.71 -11.88
CA LEU A 238 -15.26 4.24 -11.82
C LEU A 238 -16.47 3.75 -12.63
N LYS A 239 -17.62 4.46 -12.61
CA LYS A 239 -18.81 4.10 -13.38
C LYS A 239 -18.54 4.04 -14.88
N VAL A 240 -17.63 4.87 -15.37
CA VAL A 240 -17.29 4.93 -16.80
C VAL A 240 -16.20 3.91 -17.15
N VAL A 241 -15.16 3.77 -16.32
CA VAL A 241 -14.01 2.92 -16.64
C VAL A 241 -14.27 1.43 -16.41
N TYR A 242 -15.03 1.07 -15.36
CA TYR A 242 -15.27 -0.33 -15.00
C TYR A 242 -15.87 -1.16 -16.15
N PRO A 243 -17.02 -0.77 -16.75
CA PRO A 243 -17.63 -1.58 -17.81
C PRO A 243 -16.72 -1.76 -19.03
N LEU A 244 -15.85 -0.78 -19.30
CA LEU A 244 -14.94 -0.84 -20.45
C LEU A 244 -13.73 -1.74 -20.18
N ILE A 245 -13.17 -1.70 -18.98
CA ILE A 245 -12.15 -2.67 -18.58
C ILE A 245 -12.71 -4.09 -18.65
N LYS A 246 -13.92 -4.32 -18.09
CA LYS A 246 -14.59 -5.63 -18.13
C LYS A 246 -14.94 -6.08 -19.55
N SER A 247 -15.19 -5.15 -20.49
CA SER A 247 -15.41 -5.48 -21.89
C SER A 247 -14.13 -5.89 -22.63
N ALA A 248 -12.99 -5.30 -22.26
CA ALA A 248 -11.68 -5.64 -22.81
C ALA A 248 -11.16 -7.00 -22.27
N ASP A 249 -11.35 -7.26 -20.98
CA ASP A 249 -11.10 -8.55 -20.36
C ASP A 249 -12.13 -8.81 -19.24
N PRO A 250 -13.08 -9.73 -19.44
CA PRO A 250 -14.07 -10.07 -18.40
C PRO A 250 -13.45 -10.60 -17.10
N LYS A 251 -12.21 -11.10 -17.14
CA LYS A 251 -11.48 -11.58 -15.96
C LYS A 251 -10.68 -10.48 -15.24
N ALA A 252 -10.56 -9.29 -15.86
CA ALA A 252 -9.89 -8.15 -15.23
C ALA A 252 -10.56 -7.78 -13.91
N GLN A 253 -9.74 -7.49 -12.90
CA GLN A 253 -10.15 -7.03 -11.59
C GLN A 253 -9.86 -5.54 -11.47
N VAL A 254 -10.89 -4.74 -11.28
CA VAL A 254 -10.78 -3.30 -11.06
C VAL A 254 -10.75 -3.04 -9.57
N ILE A 255 -9.64 -2.46 -9.11
CA ILE A 255 -9.38 -2.18 -7.70
C ILE A 255 -9.42 -0.66 -7.50
N ILE A 256 -10.13 -0.18 -6.48
CA ILE A 256 -10.00 1.21 -6.03
C ILE A 256 -8.55 1.44 -5.63
N GLY A 257 -7.94 2.52 -6.09
CA GLY A 257 -6.55 2.86 -5.78
C GLY A 257 -6.27 2.89 -4.27
N GLY A 258 -5.12 2.41 -3.85
CA GLY A 258 -4.75 2.23 -2.44
C GLY A 258 -5.10 3.42 -1.56
N LEU A 259 -6.21 3.30 -0.82
CA LEU A 259 -6.68 4.39 0.03
C LEU A 259 -5.73 4.58 1.21
N LEU A 260 -5.27 5.82 1.42
CA LEU A 260 -4.42 6.16 2.55
C LEU A 260 -5.17 6.02 3.87
N LEU A 261 -6.46 6.41 3.91
CA LEU A 261 -7.30 6.39 5.11
C LEU A 261 -6.55 7.02 6.29
N ASP A 262 -6.30 8.32 6.24
CA ASP A 262 -5.37 9.03 7.11
C ASP A 262 -5.65 8.85 8.61
N CYS A 263 -6.94 8.85 9.03
CA CYS A 263 -7.34 8.56 10.41
C CYS A 263 -8.79 8.04 10.49
N ASP A 264 -9.17 7.47 11.64
CA ASP A 264 -10.53 7.06 11.91
C ASP A 264 -11.43 8.30 12.14
N PRO A 265 -12.41 8.59 11.25
CA PRO A 265 -13.24 9.78 11.37
C PRO A 265 -14.22 9.74 12.57
N ARG A 266 -14.35 8.61 13.25
CA ARG A 266 -15.20 8.42 14.42
C ARG A 266 -14.48 8.79 15.71
N VAL A 267 -13.16 8.86 15.67
CA VAL A 267 -12.32 9.28 16.80
C VAL A 267 -11.79 10.68 16.49
N ALA A 268 -12.63 11.67 16.74
CA ALA A 268 -12.28 13.07 16.52
C ALA A 268 -11.09 13.46 17.42
N LYS A 269 -10.02 13.95 16.81
CA LYS A 269 -8.92 14.63 17.49
C LYS A 269 -9.04 16.12 17.17
N PRO A 270 -8.89 17.03 18.16
CA PRO A 270 -9.10 18.45 17.95
C PRO A 270 -8.23 19.09 16.86
N ASP A 271 -7.11 18.47 16.57
CA ASP A 271 -6.07 18.95 15.66
C ASP A 271 -6.03 18.21 14.31
N LYS A 272 -6.96 17.27 14.07
CA LYS A 272 -6.91 16.43 12.88
C LYS A 272 -8.25 16.31 12.16
N ASP A 273 -8.28 16.79 10.91
CA ASP A 273 -9.40 16.59 9.99
C ASP A 273 -9.30 15.20 9.33
N CYS A 274 -10.21 14.29 9.71
CA CYS A 274 -10.31 12.94 9.15
C CYS A 274 -11.21 12.83 7.92
N LYS A 275 -11.54 13.95 7.24
CA LYS A 275 -12.30 13.92 5.98
C LYS A 275 -11.74 12.98 4.92
N PRO A 276 -10.40 12.84 4.73
CA PRO A 276 -9.86 11.90 3.75
C PRO A 276 -10.43 10.48 3.88
N SER A 277 -10.66 10.01 5.10
CA SER A 277 -11.24 8.67 5.32
C SER A 277 -12.71 8.53 4.92
N LYS A 278 -13.43 9.64 4.63
CA LYS A 278 -14.78 9.62 4.06
C LYS A 278 -14.81 9.43 2.54
N PHE A 279 -13.66 9.40 1.90
CA PHE A 279 -13.56 9.26 0.44
C PHE A 279 -14.28 8.01 -0.08
N LEU A 280 -14.09 6.86 0.57
CA LEU A 280 -14.81 5.63 0.22
C LEU A 280 -16.32 5.80 0.35
N GLU A 281 -16.80 6.40 1.43
CA GLU A 281 -18.22 6.67 1.60
C GLU A 281 -18.76 7.54 0.45
N GLY A 282 -18.00 8.55 0.01
CA GLY A 282 -18.35 9.39 -1.14
C GLY A 282 -18.52 8.60 -2.44
N ILE A 283 -17.63 7.62 -2.71
CA ILE A 283 -17.78 6.70 -3.84
C ILE A 283 -19.12 5.96 -3.77
N LEU A 284 -19.45 5.41 -2.60
CA LEU A 284 -20.63 4.58 -2.40
C LEU A 284 -21.93 5.39 -2.45
N LYS A 285 -21.98 6.55 -1.80
CA LYS A 285 -23.13 7.48 -1.84
C LYS A 285 -23.45 7.95 -3.26
N ASN A 286 -22.42 8.09 -4.08
CA ASN A 286 -22.59 8.42 -5.49
C ASN A 286 -22.93 7.22 -6.39
N GLY A 287 -23.27 6.06 -5.82
CA GLY A 287 -23.68 4.86 -6.54
C GLY A 287 -22.50 4.09 -7.17
N GLY A 288 -21.25 4.37 -6.77
CA GLY A 288 -20.05 3.71 -7.29
C GLY A 288 -19.89 2.25 -6.85
N GLY A 289 -20.66 1.77 -5.87
CA GLY A 289 -20.50 0.45 -5.25
C GLY A 289 -20.55 -0.77 -6.18
N SER A 290 -21.14 -0.64 -7.37
CA SER A 290 -21.20 -1.71 -8.38
C SER A 290 -20.04 -1.67 -9.39
N PHE A 291 -19.15 -0.69 -9.33
CA PHE A 291 -18.19 -0.38 -10.39
C PHE A 291 -16.73 -0.60 -9.97
N PHE A 292 -16.49 -1.55 -9.09
CA PHE A 292 -15.17 -2.10 -8.74
C PHE A 292 -15.34 -3.55 -8.26
N ASP A 293 -14.26 -4.32 -8.31
CA ASP A 293 -14.22 -5.70 -7.81
C ASP A 293 -13.61 -5.76 -6.41
N GLY A 294 -12.57 -4.97 -6.14
CA GLY A 294 -11.87 -4.90 -4.87
C GLY A 294 -11.57 -3.48 -4.39
N ILE A 295 -11.24 -3.37 -3.13
CA ILE A 295 -10.76 -2.14 -2.49
C ILE A 295 -9.35 -2.39 -1.99
N SER A 296 -8.41 -1.55 -2.43
CA SER A 296 -7.09 -1.51 -1.83
C SER A 296 -6.96 -0.35 -0.84
N PHE A 297 -6.08 -0.54 0.14
CA PHE A 297 -5.75 0.47 1.13
C PHE A 297 -4.32 0.30 1.60
N HIS A 298 -3.76 1.32 2.29
CA HIS A 298 -2.42 1.32 2.81
C HIS A 298 -2.43 1.32 4.33
N ALA A 299 -1.52 0.55 4.94
CA ALA A 299 -1.47 0.39 6.38
C ALA A 299 -0.01 0.31 6.86
N TYR A 300 0.49 1.44 7.36
CA TYR A 300 1.82 1.55 7.94
C TYR A 300 1.75 1.73 9.45
N ASP A 301 2.61 1.02 10.15
CA ASP A 301 2.88 1.23 11.56
C ASP A 301 4.24 1.93 11.76
N PHE A 302 4.42 2.56 12.91
CA PHE A 302 5.63 3.30 13.24
C PHE A 302 6.36 2.63 14.39
N PHE A 303 7.68 2.58 14.29
CA PHE A 303 8.55 2.05 15.33
C PHE A 303 8.54 2.95 16.58
N TYR A 304 8.40 2.34 17.76
CA TYR A 304 8.30 3.04 19.05
C TYR A 304 9.57 2.93 19.91
N GLY A 305 10.74 2.70 19.30
CA GLY A 305 12.04 2.77 19.97
C GLY A 305 12.50 1.49 20.69
N LYS A 306 11.69 0.43 20.74
CA LYS A 306 12.06 -0.87 21.34
C LYS A 306 11.72 -2.02 20.43
N SER A 307 12.49 -3.11 20.50
CA SER A 307 12.27 -4.32 19.72
C SER A 307 10.83 -4.82 19.82
N GLY A 308 10.20 -5.02 18.68
CA GLY A 308 8.83 -5.49 18.55
C GLY A 308 7.73 -4.49 18.89
N GLN A 309 8.06 -3.24 19.28
CA GLN A 309 7.07 -2.21 19.58
C GLN A 309 6.84 -1.28 18.39
N TYR A 310 5.60 -1.20 17.97
CA TYR A 310 5.13 -0.38 16.85
C TYR A 310 3.66 -0.01 17.04
N GLY A 311 3.16 0.91 16.24
CA GLY A 311 1.76 1.29 16.21
C GLY A 311 1.50 2.48 15.30
N ASN A 312 0.23 2.85 15.16
CA ASN A 312 -0.19 4.02 14.41
C ASN A 312 -1.18 4.87 15.22
N GLY A 313 -0.67 5.95 15.81
CA GLY A 313 -1.47 6.84 16.66
C GLY A 313 -2.59 7.60 15.93
N ASN A 314 -2.67 7.56 14.61
CA ASN A 314 -3.76 8.15 13.84
C ASN A 314 -5.01 7.24 13.79
N TRP A 315 -4.81 5.95 14.07
CA TRP A 315 -5.84 4.92 14.07
C TRP A 315 -6.08 4.36 15.47
N ASP A 316 -6.02 5.21 16.45
CA ASP A 316 -6.47 4.97 17.84
C ASP A 316 -7.99 4.82 17.82
N SER A 317 -8.46 3.71 17.28
CA SER A 317 -9.84 3.57 16.85
C SER A 317 -10.72 2.95 17.92
N VAL A 318 -12.04 3.13 17.77
CA VAL A 318 -13.09 2.48 18.57
C VAL A 318 -12.98 0.94 18.59
N TRP A 319 -12.22 0.38 17.68
CA TRP A 319 -12.01 -1.07 17.59
C TRP A 319 -11.05 -1.62 18.64
N ASN A 320 -10.33 -0.75 19.37
CA ASN A 320 -9.34 -1.13 20.39
C ASN A 320 -8.48 -2.32 19.96
N VAL A 321 -7.93 -2.22 18.74
CA VAL A 321 -7.16 -3.30 18.12
C VAL A 321 -5.72 -3.20 18.56
N THR A 322 -5.20 -4.25 19.19
CA THR A 322 -3.76 -4.41 19.41
C THR A 322 -3.12 -5.10 18.22
N GLY A 323 -1.98 -4.60 17.76
CA GLY A 323 -1.26 -5.16 16.62
C GLY A 323 -1.27 -4.22 15.40
N PRO A 324 -1.05 -4.74 14.20
CA PRO A 324 -0.94 -3.93 12.99
C PRO A 324 -2.20 -3.11 12.70
N VAL A 325 -2.01 -1.86 12.32
CA VAL A 325 -3.09 -0.91 12.00
C VAL A 325 -4.01 -1.40 10.88
N LEU A 326 -3.53 -2.31 10.05
CA LEU A 326 -4.34 -2.90 8.97
C LEU A 326 -5.65 -3.52 9.48
N ALA A 327 -5.67 -4.07 10.70
CA ALA A 327 -6.89 -4.64 11.28
C ALA A 327 -7.96 -3.56 11.50
N ALA A 328 -7.58 -2.42 12.09
CA ALA A 328 -8.50 -1.30 12.33
C ALA A 328 -9.03 -0.74 11.00
N LYS A 329 -8.16 -0.50 10.02
CA LYS A 329 -8.54 -0.01 8.69
C LYS A 329 -9.45 -1.00 7.96
N THR A 330 -9.14 -2.30 8.00
CA THR A 330 -9.99 -3.35 7.40
C THR A 330 -11.41 -3.35 7.98
N ARG A 331 -11.52 -3.28 9.31
CA ARG A 331 -12.82 -3.26 10.00
C ARG A 331 -13.61 -2.00 9.67
N PHE A 332 -12.95 -0.85 9.61
CA PHE A 332 -13.55 0.41 9.16
C PHE A 332 -14.12 0.29 7.74
N ILE A 333 -13.34 -0.22 6.77
CA ILE A 333 -13.80 -0.39 5.38
C ILE A 333 -15.01 -1.34 5.34
N LYS A 334 -14.95 -2.47 6.05
CA LYS A 334 -16.08 -3.43 6.12
C LYS A 334 -17.35 -2.79 6.67
N GLU A 335 -17.23 -1.94 7.69
CA GLU A 335 -18.36 -1.21 8.25
C GLU A 335 -18.96 -0.22 7.25
N VAL A 336 -18.12 0.60 6.57
CA VAL A 336 -18.59 1.52 5.52
C VAL A 336 -19.30 0.78 4.40
N LEU A 337 -18.77 -0.37 3.93
CA LEU A 337 -19.45 -1.21 2.94
C LEU A 337 -20.80 -1.72 3.42
N ALA A 338 -20.87 -2.18 4.68
CA ALA A 338 -22.10 -2.69 5.28
C ALA A 338 -23.17 -1.60 5.41
N GLN A 339 -22.80 -0.40 5.84
CA GLN A 339 -23.72 0.77 5.95
C GLN A 339 -24.35 1.14 4.59
N HIS A 340 -23.62 0.90 3.51
CA HIS A 340 -24.08 1.16 2.14
C HIS A 340 -24.62 -0.07 1.40
N ASN A 341 -24.82 -1.20 2.11
CA ASN A 341 -25.29 -2.48 1.56
C ASN A 341 -24.45 -3.02 0.38
N VAL A 342 -23.15 -2.69 0.32
CA VAL A 342 -22.23 -3.19 -0.70
C VAL A 342 -21.62 -4.50 -0.24
N LYS A 343 -21.80 -5.55 -1.06
CA LYS A 343 -21.36 -6.94 -0.77
C LYS A 343 -20.52 -7.50 -1.91
N GLY A 344 -19.79 -8.59 -1.64
CA GLY A 344 -19.05 -9.34 -2.66
C GLY A 344 -17.77 -8.64 -3.15
N LYS A 345 -17.26 -7.67 -2.37
CA LYS A 345 -15.98 -7.01 -2.65
C LYS A 345 -14.88 -7.64 -1.81
N TYR A 346 -13.73 -7.89 -2.44
CA TYR A 346 -12.55 -8.28 -1.67
C TYR A 346 -11.76 -7.06 -1.21
N LEU A 347 -11.01 -7.23 -0.12
CA LEU A 347 -10.11 -6.22 0.42
C LEU A 347 -8.67 -6.70 0.27
N ILE A 348 -7.79 -5.78 -0.11
CA ILE A 348 -6.37 -6.04 -0.24
C ILE A 348 -5.59 -4.87 0.36
N ASN A 349 -4.63 -5.14 1.22
CA ASN A 349 -3.70 -4.13 1.69
C ASN A 349 -2.52 -4.07 0.71
N THR A 350 -2.47 -3.03 -0.11
CA THR A 350 -1.49 -2.93 -1.20
C THR A 350 -0.20 -2.25 -0.79
N GLU A 351 -0.13 -1.68 0.43
CA GLU A 351 1.11 -1.22 1.04
C GLU A 351 1.09 -1.45 2.55
N THR A 352 2.03 -2.24 3.05
CA THR A 352 2.26 -2.45 4.47
C THR A 352 3.73 -2.36 4.81
N GLY A 353 4.02 -1.94 6.02
CA GLY A 353 5.37 -1.91 6.58
C GLY A 353 5.39 -1.28 7.95
N VAL A 354 6.51 -1.45 8.63
CA VAL A 354 6.86 -0.64 9.80
C VAL A 354 7.93 0.37 9.41
N LEU A 355 7.72 1.63 9.77
CA LEU A 355 8.54 2.76 9.36
C LEU A 355 9.39 3.25 10.53
N CYS A 356 10.66 3.57 10.25
CA CYS A 356 11.54 4.25 11.18
C CYS A 356 11.50 5.76 10.92
N TYR A 357 10.37 6.37 11.29
CA TYR A 357 10.19 7.81 11.10
C TYR A 357 11.13 8.58 12.05
N GLN A 358 11.99 9.45 11.50
CA GLN A 358 12.99 10.22 12.25
C GLN A 358 14.23 9.42 12.73
N CYS A 359 14.48 8.20 12.24
CA CYS A 359 15.74 7.53 12.50
C CYS A 359 16.88 8.21 11.71
N GLN A 360 17.76 8.91 12.40
CA GLN A 360 19.01 9.41 11.81
C GLN A 360 19.99 8.27 11.52
N THR A 361 19.97 7.26 12.39
CA THR A 361 20.71 6.00 12.25
C THR A 361 19.75 4.87 12.56
N VAL A 362 19.71 3.86 11.72
CA VAL A 362 18.81 2.70 11.90
C VAL A 362 19.26 1.88 13.11
N PRO A 363 18.49 1.83 14.21
CA PRO A 363 18.87 1.03 15.36
C PRO A 363 18.60 -0.46 15.11
N VAL A 364 19.35 -1.32 15.78
CA VAL A 364 19.17 -2.78 15.68
C VAL A 364 17.76 -3.20 16.14
N GLU A 365 17.19 -2.52 17.11
CA GLU A 365 15.83 -2.72 17.61
C GLU A 365 14.79 -2.52 16.53
N PHE A 366 15.02 -1.61 15.58
CA PHE A 366 14.13 -1.41 14.44
C PHE A 366 14.23 -2.60 13.46
N GLU A 367 15.42 -3.06 13.13
CA GLU A 367 15.60 -4.23 12.25
C GLU A 367 14.94 -5.48 12.85
N ILE A 368 15.06 -5.69 14.16
CA ILE A 368 14.36 -6.76 14.88
C ILE A 368 12.84 -6.55 14.80
N THR A 369 12.34 -5.32 15.05
CA THR A 369 10.90 -5.00 14.98
C THR A 369 10.36 -5.25 13.59
N LYS A 370 11.09 -4.81 12.55
CA LYS A 370 10.71 -5.03 11.15
C LYS A 370 10.60 -6.53 10.83
N ALA A 371 11.54 -7.35 11.33
CA ALA A 371 11.50 -8.79 11.15
C ALA A 371 10.31 -9.46 11.89
N TYR A 372 10.02 -9.01 13.11
CA TYR A 372 8.87 -9.52 13.89
C TYR A 372 7.54 -9.06 13.31
N TYR A 373 7.49 -7.87 12.72
CA TYR A 373 6.29 -7.33 12.09
C TYR A 373 5.84 -8.18 10.88
N VAL A 374 6.75 -8.84 10.17
CA VAL A 374 6.41 -9.67 9.00
C VAL A 374 5.38 -10.76 9.36
N PRO A 375 5.67 -11.75 10.23
CA PRO A 375 4.67 -12.79 10.54
C PRO A 375 3.41 -12.21 11.19
N VAL A 376 3.54 -11.16 11.99
CA VAL A 376 2.41 -10.54 12.67
C VAL A 376 1.44 -9.88 11.70
N THR A 377 1.95 -9.08 10.73
CA THR A 377 1.09 -8.39 9.77
C THR A 377 0.42 -9.36 8.79
N TYR A 378 1.13 -10.40 8.33
CA TYR A 378 0.56 -11.40 7.42
C TYR A 378 -0.45 -12.32 8.12
N ALA A 379 -0.19 -12.73 9.36
CA ALA A 379 -1.15 -13.51 10.14
C ALA A 379 -2.42 -12.70 10.44
N THR A 380 -2.27 -11.40 10.78
CA THR A 380 -3.40 -10.50 11.01
C THR A 380 -4.19 -10.26 9.72
N ALA A 381 -3.53 -10.07 8.58
CA ALA A 381 -4.19 -9.92 7.28
C ALA A 381 -5.04 -11.14 6.93
N ALA A 382 -4.53 -12.35 7.18
CA ALA A 382 -5.28 -13.59 6.98
C ALA A 382 -6.48 -13.69 7.94
N ALA A 383 -6.31 -13.34 9.20
CA ALA A 383 -7.40 -13.33 10.20
C ALA A 383 -8.49 -12.32 9.86
N GLU A 384 -8.13 -11.15 9.31
CA GLU A 384 -9.08 -10.16 8.82
C GLU A 384 -9.68 -10.51 7.45
N GLY A 385 -9.27 -11.63 6.82
CA GLY A 385 -9.82 -12.11 5.55
C GLY A 385 -9.41 -11.26 4.35
N LEU A 386 -8.23 -10.65 4.37
CA LEU A 386 -7.68 -9.92 3.23
C LEU A 386 -7.27 -10.90 2.12
N SER A 387 -7.51 -10.51 0.88
CA SER A 387 -7.10 -11.26 -0.32
C SER A 387 -5.61 -11.15 -0.63
N GLY A 388 -4.94 -10.16 -0.05
CA GLY A 388 -3.51 -9.97 -0.15
C GLY A 388 -3.01 -8.92 0.83
N ASN A 389 -1.72 -9.01 1.17
CA ASN A 389 -0.99 -8.04 1.95
C ASN A 389 0.38 -7.83 1.28
N ILE A 390 0.63 -6.62 0.78
CA ILE A 390 1.79 -6.30 -0.05
C ILE A 390 2.77 -5.48 0.77
N TRP A 391 3.98 -5.98 0.94
CA TRP A 391 5.04 -5.26 1.64
C TRP A 391 5.55 -4.08 0.80
N TYR A 392 5.63 -2.90 1.38
CA TYR A 392 6.19 -1.71 0.77
C TYR A 392 7.54 -1.35 1.38
N SER A 393 8.62 -1.56 0.66
CA SER A 393 8.75 -2.21 -0.64
C SER A 393 10.00 -3.09 -0.64
N LEU A 394 10.43 -3.59 -1.78
CA LEU A 394 11.69 -4.34 -1.84
C LEU A 394 12.88 -3.49 -1.39
N SER A 395 13.01 -2.24 -1.90
CA SER A 395 14.06 -1.28 -1.51
C SER A 395 13.65 -0.42 -0.31
N GLY A 396 12.36 -0.18 -0.13
CA GLY A 396 11.73 0.48 1.01
C GLY A 396 11.75 2.00 1.01
N TRP A 397 10.91 2.55 1.88
CA TRP A 397 10.85 3.96 2.26
C TRP A 397 10.89 4.06 3.78
N GLN A 398 11.58 5.05 4.34
CA GLN A 398 11.74 5.18 5.79
C GLN A 398 12.21 3.86 6.45
N GLU A 399 13.20 3.24 5.84
CA GLU A 399 13.87 2.00 6.28
C GLU A 399 12.99 0.73 6.26
N SER A 400 11.80 0.78 5.63
CA SER A 400 10.92 -0.39 5.51
C SER A 400 11.47 -1.49 4.58
N GLY A 401 12.54 -1.21 3.82
CA GLY A 401 13.08 -2.12 2.81
C GLY A 401 13.36 -3.54 3.29
N LEU A 402 12.96 -4.52 2.48
CA LEU A 402 13.39 -5.91 2.64
C LEU A 402 14.85 -6.10 2.22
N LEU A 403 15.32 -5.27 1.28
CA LEU A 403 16.73 -5.15 0.93
C LEU A 403 17.28 -3.79 1.37
N ASN A 404 18.53 -3.76 1.79
CA ASN A 404 19.29 -2.54 2.01
C ASN A 404 20.54 -2.59 1.12
N LYS A 405 20.66 -1.67 0.16
CA LYS A 405 21.77 -1.66 -0.83
C LYS A 405 22.00 -3.04 -1.48
N ASN A 406 20.92 -3.71 -1.87
CA ASN A 406 20.89 -5.07 -2.44
C ASN A 406 21.30 -6.20 -1.48
N GLN A 407 21.48 -5.93 -0.19
CA GLN A 407 21.69 -6.95 0.83
C GLN A 407 20.36 -7.26 1.54
N THR A 408 20.15 -8.54 1.84
CA THR A 408 18.95 -9.00 2.56
C THR A 408 18.98 -8.54 4.01
N THR A 409 17.83 -7.98 4.48
CA THR A 409 17.64 -7.59 5.88
C THR A 409 17.12 -8.76 6.71
N LEU A 410 17.02 -8.59 8.04
CA LEU A 410 16.33 -9.56 8.89
C LEU A 410 14.88 -9.75 8.49
N ALA A 411 14.20 -8.69 8.03
CA ALA A 411 12.82 -8.77 7.56
C ALA A 411 12.68 -9.61 6.27
N TYR A 412 13.64 -9.56 5.36
CA TYR A 412 13.64 -10.43 4.18
C TYR A 412 13.71 -11.91 4.60
N LYS A 413 14.60 -12.23 5.56
CA LYS A 413 14.69 -13.58 6.11
C LYS A 413 13.39 -14.00 6.80
N ALA A 414 12.80 -13.13 7.62
CA ALA A 414 11.51 -13.40 8.26
C ALA A 414 10.40 -13.64 7.25
N TYR A 415 10.41 -12.91 6.12
CA TYR A 415 9.47 -13.11 5.02
C TYR A 415 9.64 -14.50 4.38
N GLN A 416 10.87 -14.94 4.14
CA GLN A 416 11.15 -16.30 3.65
C GLN A 416 10.66 -17.37 4.62
N VAL A 417 10.90 -17.17 5.93
CA VAL A 417 10.42 -18.07 6.97
C VAL A 417 8.89 -18.14 6.99
N TRP A 418 8.20 -16.98 6.94
CA TRP A 418 6.74 -16.93 6.82
C TRP A 418 6.25 -17.75 5.61
N SER A 419 6.83 -17.49 4.44
CA SER A 419 6.45 -18.17 3.20
C SER A 419 6.69 -19.68 3.28
N GLN A 420 7.73 -20.14 3.99
CA GLN A 420 8.00 -21.58 4.19
C GLN A 420 7.04 -22.21 5.19
N GLN A 421 6.77 -21.55 6.31
CA GLN A 421 5.96 -22.09 7.40
C GLN A 421 4.45 -22.14 7.06
N ILE A 422 3.95 -21.09 6.37
CA ILE A 422 2.51 -20.86 6.14
C ILE A 422 2.10 -21.07 4.67
N LYS A 423 3.04 -21.47 3.80
CA LYS A 423 2.73 -21.68 2.38
C LYS A 423 1.50 -22.58 2.16
N ASP A 424 0.56 -22.08 1.39
CA ASP A 424 -0.69 -22.76 1.00
C ASP A 424 -1.56 -23.22 2.19
N MET A 425 -1.33 -22.66 3.39
CA MET A 425 -2.17 -22.89 4.55
C MET A 425 -3.35 -21.92 4.56
N GLN A 426 -4.47 -22.37 5.14
CA GLN A 426 -5.64 -21.54 5.37
C GLN A 426 -5.69 -21.11 6.83
N PHE A 427 -6.06 -19.86 7.08
CA PHE A 427 -6.43 -19.41 8.41
C PHE A 427 -7.66 -20.17 8.89
N VAL A 428 -7.62 -20.66 10.13
CA VAL A 428 -8.71 -21.44 10.75
C VAL A 428 -9.44 -20.60 11.77
N ALA A 429 -8.71 -20.12 12.77
CA ALA A 429 -9.29 -19.38 13.90
C ALA A 429 -8.23 -18.58 14.68
N GLU A 430 -8.69 -17.61 15.44
CA GLU A 430 -7.94 -17.01 16.55
C GLU A 430 -8.22 -17.82 17.83
N ASN A 431 -7.16 -18.24 18.51
CA ASN A 431 -7.27 -18.89 19.82
C ASN A 431 -7.07 -17.82 20.91
N THR A 432 -8.11 -17.57 21.70
CA THR A 432 -8.15 -16.55 22.75
C THR A 432 -7.96 -17.12 24.17
N ALA A 433 -7.52 -18.37 24.30
CA ALA A 433 -7.41 -19.04 25.60
C ALA A 433 -6.34 -18.43 26.51
N VAL A 434 -5.35 -17.72 25.97
CA VAL A 434 -4.28 -17.10 26.76
C VAL A 434 -4.40 -15.58 26.68
N LEU A 435 -4.72 -14.96 27.82
CA LEU A 435 -4.90 -13.51 27.91
C LEU A 435 -3.58 -12.77 27.59
N GLY A 436 -3.64 -11.79 26.68
CA GLY A 436 -2.48 -11.00 26.27
C GLY A 436 -1.55 -11.68 25.27
N VAL A 437 -1.93 -12.87 24.78
CA VAL A 437 -1.23 -13.58 23.71
C VAL A 437 -2.14 -13.68 22.49
N LYS A 438 -1.61 -13.29 21.32
CA LYS A 438 -2.25 -13.59 20.02
C LYS A 438 -1.81 -14.95 19.54
N ILE A 439 -2.76 -15.77 19.13
CA ILE A 439 -2.52 -17.08 18.54
C ILE A 439 -3.45 -17.23 17.35
N TYR A 440 -2.88 -17.33 16.16
CA TYR A 440 -3.62 -17.60 14.93
C TYR A 440 -3.29 -18.99 14.40
N GLU A 441 -4.32 -19.80 14.20
CA GLU A 441 -4.18 -21.15 13.68
C GLU A 441 -4.31 -21.19 12.17
N PHE A 442 -3.34 -21.88 11.54
CA PHE A 442 -3.31 -22.17 10.10
C PHE A 442 -3.28 -23.67 9.86
N LYS A 443 -3.95 -24.12 8.76
CA LYS A 443 -4.07 -25.53 8.42
C LYS A 443 -3.88 -25.79 6.92
N ARG A 444 -3.18 -26.90 6.61
CA ARG A 444 -3.12 -27.50 5.27
C ARG A 444 -3.10 -29.02 5.38
N GLY A 445 -4.17 -29.68 4.97
CA GLY A 445 -4.35 -31.10 5.23
C GLY A 445 -4.28 -31.41 6.74
N ASP A 446 -3.38 -32.26 7.16
CA ASP A 446 -3.16 -32.60 8.58
C ASP A 446 -2.18 -31.64 9.27
N LYS A 447 -1.40 -30.88 8.52
CA LYS A 447 -0.47 -29.93 9.11
C LYS A 447 -1.22 -28.75 9.74
N ARG A 448 -0.94 -28.50 11.03
CA ARG A 448 -1.47 -27.34 11.80
C ARG A 448 -0.31 -26.55 12.36
N VAL A 449 -0.37 -25.24 12.21
CA VAL A 449 0.64 -24.29 12.74
C VAL A 449 -0.08 -23.18 13.46
N TRP A 450 0.36 -22.87 14.67
CA TRP A 450 0.00 -21.64 15.37
C TRP A 450 1.10 -20.59 15.11
N VAL A 451 0.66 -19.38 14.77
CA VAL A 451 1.52 -18.19 14.79
C VAL A 451 1.15 -17.42 16.03
N ALA A 452 2.09 -17.26 16.97
CA ALA A 452 1.79 -16.77 18.31
C ALA A 452 2.83 -15.76 18.81
N TRP A 453 2.35 -14.74 19.56
CA TRP A 453 3.20 -13.72 20.21
C TRP A 453 2.45 -13.02 21.34
N SER A 454 3.19 -12.41 22.29
CA SER A 454 2.61 -11.52 23.32
C SER A 454 2.28 -10.16 22.70
N ASN A 455 1.05 -9.67 22.91
CA ASN A 455 0.55 -8.43 22.29
C ASN A 455 1.25 -7.15 22.77
N ASP A 456 1.66 -7.15 24.04
CA ASP A 456 2.23 -5.98 24.74
C ASP A 456 3.73 -6.13 25.03
N GLY A 457 4.32 -7.25 24.59
CA GLY A 457 5.71 -7.59 24.83
C GLY A 457 6.00 -8.14 26.22
N SER A 458 5.01 -8.26 27.10
CA SER A 458 5.18 -8.88 28.40
C SER A 458 5.43 -10.38 28.25
N LEU A 459 6.33 -10.93 29.07
CA LEU A 459 6.52 -12.36 29.16
C LEU A 459 5.29 -13.01 29.77
N ARG A 460 4.64 -13.91 29.01
CA ARG A 460 3.39 -14.57 29.40
C ARG A 460 3.60 -16.08 29.56
N PRO A 461 3.08 -16.68 30.66
CA PRO A 461 3.02 -18.13 30.74
C PRO A 461 2.08 -18.66 29.65
N ILE A 462 2.48 -19.75 29.00
CA ILE A 462 1.67 -20.44 28.01
C ILE A 462 1.70 -21.95 28.29
N ASN A 463 0.53 -22.58 28.23
CA ASN A 463 0.43 -24.02 28.23
C ASN A 463 -0.24 -24.44 26.92
N VAL A 464 0.51 -25.13 26.08
CA VAL A 464 -0.01 -25.67 24.82
C VAL A 464 -0.59 -27.04 25.15
N ALA A 465 -1.93 -27.11 25.28
CA ALA A 465 -2.64 -28.30 25.69
C ALA A 465 -2.63 -29.46 24.65
N VAL A 466 -2.09 -29.21 23.45
CA VAL A 466 -1.92 -30.17 22.37
C VAL A 466 -0.45 -30.50 22.18
N PRO A 467 -0.10 -31.75 21.79
CA PRO A 467 1.30 -32.10 21.53
C PRO A 467 1.93 -31.18 20.47
N VAL A 468 3.15 -30.72 20.74
CA VAL A 468 3.91 -29.82 19.88
C VAL A 468 5.03 -30.59 19.22
N LYS A 469 5.08 -30.56 17.89
CA LYS A 469 6.12 -31.21 17.09
C LYS A 469 7.40 -30.37 17.00
N SER A 470 7.27 -29.07 16.76
CA SER A 470 8.42 -28.16 16.63
C SER A 470 8.01 -26.71 16.85
N ILE A 471 8.98 -25.88 17.23
CA ILE A 471 8.81 -24.43 17.38
C ILE A 471 10.00 -23.74 16.72
N VAL A 472 9.71 -22.72 15.91
CA VAL A 472 10.74 -21.82 15.39
C VAL A 472 10.30 -20.36 15.60
N ASP A 473 11.26 -19.46 15.74
CA ASP A 473 10.97 -18.03 15.83
C ASP A 473 10.78 -17.38 14.44
N ALA A 474 10.51 -16.08 14.40
CA ALA A 474 10.31 -15.32 13.18
C ALA A 474 11.48 -15.42 12.18
N LEU A 475 12.69 -15.73 12.64
CA LEU A 475 13.90 -15.87 11.81
C LEU A 475 14.23 -17.34 11.48
N GLY A 476 13.35 -18.29 11.89
CA GLY A 476 13.53 -19.72 11.64
C GLY A 476 14.46 -20.42 12.63
N ASN A 477 14.87 -19.76 13.72
CA ASN A 477 15.69 -20.41 14.73
C ASN A 477 14.84 -21.32 15.60
N PRO A 478 15.26 -22.60 15.85
CA PRO A 478 14.52 -23.53 16.68
C PRO A 478 14.46 -23.08 18.14
N LYS A 479 13.34 -23.36 18.79
CA LYS A 479 13.11 -23.12 20.21
C LYS A 479 12.94 -24.44 20.95
N PRO A 480 13.37 -24.51 22.24
CA PRO A 480 13.25 -25.73 23.02
C PRO A 480 11.80 -26.10 23.32
N LEU A 481 11.57 -27.38 23.55
CA LEU A 481 10.31 -27.95 24.06
C LEU A 481 10.48 -28.37 25.50
N PRO A 482 9.46 -28.27 26.38
CA PRO A 482 8.14 -27.68 26.08
C PRO A 482 8.19 -26.15 26.10
N LEU A 483 7.24 -25.50 25.38
CA LEU A 483 7.04 -24.05 25.42
C LEU A 483 6.28 -23.70 26.72
N THR A 484 6.93 -22.97 27.64
CA THR A 484 6.32 -22.55 28.90
C THR A 484 6.05 -21.07 29.01
N GLN A 485 6.71 -20.28 28.15
CA GLN A 485 6.60 -18.82 28.15
C GLN A 485 6.65 -18.29 26.71
N ILE A 486 5.97 -17.18 26.46
CA ILE A 486 5.96 -16.47 25.20
C ILE A 486 6.13 -14.96 25.46
N ASP A 487 6.94 -14.30 24.65
CA ASP A 487 7.19 -12.87 24.67
C ASP A 487 6.74 -12.23 23.35
N ILE A 488 7.29 -11.04 23.02
CA ILE A 488 6.98 -10.31 21.78
C ILE A 488 7.51 -11.00 20.51
N THR A 489 8.43 -11.97 20.66
CA THR A 489 8.99 -12.69 19.51
C THR A 489 7.93 -13.59 18.89
N PRO A 490 7.56 -13.39 17.62
CA PRO A 490 6.60 -14.28 16.97
C PRO A 490 7.17 -15.69 16.79
N LEU A 491 6.36 -16.67 17.15
CA LEU A 491 6.69 -18.10 17.07
C LEU A 491 5.78 -18.80 16.08
N TYR A 492 6.33 -19.74 15.33
CA TYR A 492 5.59 -20.75 14.59
C TYR A 492 5.65 -22.07 15.39
N ILE A 493 4.50 -22.52 15.83
CA ILE A 493 4.32 -23.71 16.66
C ILE A 493 3.61 -24.77 15.81
N GLU A 494 4.37 -25.74 15.28
CA GLU A 494 3.79 -26.87 14.56
C GLU A 494 3.25 -27.87 15.55
N LEU A 495 1.95 -28.21 15.42
CA LEU A 495 1.27 -29.17 16.28
C LEU A 495 1.43 -30.59 15.72
N GLU A 496 1.44 -31.59 16.61
CA GLU A 496 1.32 -32.97 16.19
C GLU A 496 -0.08 -33.26 15.63
N LYS A 497 -0.21 -34.39 14.94
CA LYS A 497 -1.50 -34.85 14.36
C LYS A 497 -2.51 -35.25 15.42
#